data_9a6a07e7a42adff9e0964d5029e21a80
#
_entry.id   9a6a07e7a42adff9e0964d5029e21a80
#
_cell.length_a   1.000
_cell.length_b   1.000
_cell.length_c   1.000
_cell.angle_alpha   90.00
_cell.angle_beta   90.00
_cell.angle_gamma   90.00
#
_symmetry.space_group_name_H-M   'P 1'
#
loop_
_entity.id
_entity.type
_entity.pdbx_description
1 polymer ?
#
loop_
_entity_poly.entity_id
_entity_poly.type
_entity_poly.pdbx_seq_one_letter_code
_entity_poly.pdbx_strand_id
1 'polypeptide(L)'
;MLKRKAIASIKNWVNTKNKKCLVVQGARQTGKTYIIERFAEDNYEELLEINFKQMVSAVDIFSGDLTVDNMVMAMRFRFPEKKILPGKTLIFLDEIQECQEAITSLKFWAIDNRYDVIVSGSLLGIDYKRASSYPVGYVDYLRMYGIDFEEFLWGMGISEDMIGNLCGYLESKTVIPEAIHSQMMNYYRQYIAIGGMPEAVQKYVDTKDFREVDKIQRSLLLGYQYDIAHYATAEEKVKAEKCYLSLAKQLLDKENHKFQYKEVEHGGRAQKYFSSIEWLLRADMVHLSKLVTDVRFDLDDYARDDFFRAYTTDLSLLMAMKDFSLKQHIVENTLEGNSKGGIYEYAITDALYKKEYQLYFYKNETTKREIDVVIQKDGMVVLIEVKGGNTRANSLKSLMKNHKDISYGYKFADGNIGVGEDGIITLPLYMIAFI
;
A
#
# COMPACT_ATOMS: atom_id res chain seq x y z
N MET A 1 -13.45 4.18 -15.90
CA MET A 1 -12.04 3.72 -15.71
C MET A 1 -11.37 4.62 -14.67
N LEU A 2 -10.75 4.05 -13.66
CA LEU A 2 -10.08 4.80 -12.59
C LEU A 2 -8.72 5.33 -13.07
N LYS A 3 -8.45 6.60 -12.87
CA LYS A 3 -7.15 7.22 -13.11
C LYS A 3 -6.16 6.77 -12.03
N ARG A 4 -4.91 6.44 -12.42
CA ARG A 4 -3.88 5.95 -11.52
C ARG A 4 -2.59 6.77 -11.64
N LYS A 5 -2.00 7.13 -10.50
CA LYS A 5 -0.69 7.80 -10.41
C LYS A 5 0.43 6.95 -11.02
N ALA A 6 0.32 5.62 -10.92
CA ALA A 6 1.27 4.67 -11.48
C ALA A 6 1.50 4.85 -13.00
N ILE A 7 0.50 5.30 -13.77
CA ILE A 7 0.66 5.60 -15.20
C ILE A 7 1.71 6.69 -15.44
N ALA A 8 1.69 7.76 -14.61
CA ALA A 8 2.69 8.82 -14.70
C ALA A 8 4.10 8.31 -14.34
N SER A 9 4.20 7.42 -13.36
CA SER A 9 5.47 6.80 -12.96
C SER A 9 6.05 5.92 -14.09
N ILE A 10 5.23 5.09 -14.74
CA ILE A 10 5.66 4.29 -15.89
C ILE A 10 6.09 5.20 -17.06
N LYS A 11 5.34 6.28 -17.32
CA LYS A 11 5.69 7.25 -18.36
C LYS A 11 7.03 7.93 -18.09
N ASN A 12 7.31 8.30 -16.86
CA ASN A 12 8.58 8.87 -16.46
C ASN A 12 9.73 7.87 -16.65
N TRP A 13 9.52 6.59 -16.28
CA TRP A 13 10.49 5.54 -16.51
C TRP A 13 10.79 5.34 -18.00
N VAL A 14 9.78 5.30 -18.88
CA VAL A 14 9.99 5.17 -20.34
C VAL A 14 10.86 6.30 -20.88
N ASN A 15 10.69 7.51 -20.37
CA ASN A 15 11.45 8.70 -20.82
C ASN A 15 12.86 8.81 -20.20
N THR A 16 13.22 7.90 -19.28
CA THR A 16 14.55 7.90 -18.64
C THR A 16 15.60 7.36 -19.60
N LYS A 17 16.73 8.07 -19.72
CA LYS A 17 17.89 7.59 -20.51
C LYS A 17 18.57 6.41 -19.81
N ASN A 18 18.96 5.39 -20.58
CA ASN A 18 19.59 4.17 -20.07
C ASN A 18 18.74 3.49 -19.00
N LYS A 19 17.42 3.45 -19.22
CA LYS A 19 16.48 2.79 -18.33
C LYS A 19 16.77 1.29 -18.24
N LYS A 20 16.51 0.74 -17.08
CA LYS A 20 16.61 -0.69 -16.79
C LYS A 20 15.25 -1.34 -17.03
N CYS A 21 15.17 -2.67 -16.88
CA CYS A 21 13.87 -3.32 -16.85
C CYS A 21 13.05 -2.81 -15.66
N LEU A 22 11.75 -2.58 -15.84
CA LEU A 22 10.87 -2.12 -14.75
C LEU A 22 10.21 -3.31 -14.06
N VAL A 23 10.45 -3.45 -12.77
CA VAL A 23 9.76 -4.41 -11.91
C VAL A 23 8.59 -3.72 -11.23
N VAL A 24 7.37 -4.09 -11.61
CA VAL A 24 6.14 -3.60 -10.97
C VAL A 24 5.71 -4.61 -9.91
N GLN A 25 5.91 -4.24 -8.66
CA GLN A 25 5.57 -5.08 -7.50
C GLN A 25 4.45 -4.47 -6.66
N GLY A 26 3.86 -5.24 -5.78
CA GLY A 26 2.79 -4.81 -4.88
C GLY A 26 1.80 -5.91 -4.62
N ALA A 27 0.92 -5.71 -3.66
CA ALA A 27 -0.06 -6.70 -3.24
C ALA A 27 -0.91 -7.21 -4.41
N ARG A 28 -1.49 -8.40 -4.21
CA ARG A 28 -2.41 -8.98 -5.19
C ARG A 28 -3.62 -8.07 -5.42
N GLN A 29 -4.11 -8.04 -6.67
CA GLN A 29 -5.30 -7.31 -7.10
C GLN A 29 -5.22 -5.76 -6.95
N THR A 30 -4.02 -5.20 -6.89
CA THR A 30 -3.80 -3.75 -6.96
C THR A 30 -3.87 -3.18 -8.37
N GLY A 31 -4.11 -4.04 -9.39
CA GLY A 31 -4.32 -3.63 -10.78
C GLY A 31 -3.03 -3.52 -11.60
N LYS A 32 -1.95 -4.24 -11.24
CA LYS A 32 -0.65 -4.21 -11.93
C LYS A 32 -0.78 -4.52 -13.42
N THR A 33 -1.27 -5.71 -13.75
CA THR A 33 -1.45 -6.17 -15.14
C THR A 33 -2.28 -5.18 -15.94
N TYR A 34 -3.45 -4.80 -15.43
CA TYR A 34 -4.36 -3.86 -16.08
C TYR A 34 -3.71 -2.50 -16.42
N ILE A 35 -2.91 -1.94 -15.51
CA ILE A 35 -2.25 -0.63 -15.73
C ILE A 35 -1.14 -0.74 -16.77
N ILE A 36 -0.39 -1.86 -16.78
CA ILE A 36 0.67 -2.10 -17.76
C ILE A 36 0.06 -2.30 -19.16
N GLU A 37 -0.98 -3.13 -19.29
CA GLU A 37 -1.70 -3.33 -20.54
C GLU A 37 -2.24 -2.00 -21.08
N ARG A 38 -2.94 -1.25 -20.24
CA ARG A 38 -3.50 0.04 -20.63
C ARG A 38 -2.43 1.06 -21.04
N PHE A 39 -1.32 1.10 -20.29
CA PHE A 39 -0.20 1.95 -20.65
C PHE A 39 0.40 1.55 -22.02
N ALA A 40 0.52 0.25 -22.29
CA ALA A 40 1.03 -0.26 -23.55
C ALA A 40 0.13 0.12 -24.73
N GLU A 41 -1.19 -0.03 -24.60
CA GLU A 41 -2.18 0.35 -25.63
C GLU A 41 -2.04 1.83 -26.05
N ASP A 42 -1.75 2.71 -25.10
CA ASP A 42 -1.68 4.15 -25.37
C ASP A 42 -0.28 4.61 -25.86
N ASN A 43 0.78 3.80 -25.69
CA ASN A 43 2.17 4.27 -25.89
C ASN A 43 3.02 3.39 -26.83
N TYR A 44 2.61 2.18 -27.21
CA TYR A 44 3.36 1.26 -28.06
C TYR A 44 2.54 0.80 -29.26
N GLU A 45 3.22 0.42 -30.35
CA GLU A 45 2.56 -0.16 -31.52
C GLU A 45 2.12 -1.62 -31.25
N GLU A 46 2.82 -2.31 -30.36
CA GLU A 46 2.55 -3.71 -29.99
C GLU A 46 2.84 -3.98 -28.52
N LEU A 47 2.01 -4.79 -27.89
CA LEU A 47 2.24 -5.41 -26.59
C LEU A 47 2.49 -6.90 -26.77
N LEU A 48 3.66 -7.37 -26.35
CA LEU A 48 3.92 -8.80 -26.17
C LEU A 48 3.80 -9.14 -24.68
N GLU A 49 2.67 -9.69 -24.28
CA GLU A 49 2.44 -10.17 -22.92
C GLU A 49 2.68 -11.67 -22.83
N ILE A 50 3.45 -12.08 -21.81
CA ILE A 50 3.68 -13.47 -21.44
C ILE A 50 3.33 -13.63 -19.96
N ASN A 51 2.18 -14.25 -19.70
CA ASN A 51 1.77 -14.60 -18.33
C ASN A 51 2.20 -16.04 -18.03
N PHE A 52 3.19 -16.23 -17.16
CA PHE A 52 3.78 -17.54 -16.89
C PHE A 52 2.85 -18.51 -16.13
N LYS A 53 1.80 -18.02 -15.45
CA LYS A 53 0.76 -18.89 -14.88
C LYS A 53 -0.20 -19.44 -15.93
N GLN A 54 -0.51 -18.65 -16.95
CA GLN A 54 -1.39 -19.06 -18.05
C GLN A 54 -0.62 -19.82 -19.13
N MET A 55 0.56 -19.36 -19.47
CA MET A 55 1.40 -19.87 -20.55
C MET A 55 2.58 -20.66 -19.99
N VAL A 56 2.33 -21.75 -19.24
CA VAL A 56 3.37 -22.53 -18.54
C VAL A 56 4.52 -22.94 -19.47
N SER A 57 4.22 -23.33 -20.72
CA SER A 57 5.24 -23.69 -21.72
C SER A 57 6.02 -22.50 -22.29
N ALA A 58 5.68 -21.25 -21.93
CA ALA A 58 6.46 -20.10 -22.36
C ALA A 58 7.81 -19.97 -21.63
N VAL A 59 8.03 -20.75 -20.57
CA VAL A 59 9.35 -20.89 -19.92
C VAL A 59 10.43 -21.36 -20.92
N ASP A 60 10.04 -22.10 -21.96
CA ASP A 60 10.96 -22.60 -22.99
C ASP A 60 11.65 -21.45 -23.75
N ILE A 61 11.03 -20.26 -23.86
CA ILE A 61 11.62 -19.06 -24.46
C ILE A 61 12.92 -18.65 -23.74
N PHE A 62 13.00 -18.93 -22.45
CA PHE A 62 14.11 -18.56 -21.56
C PHE A 62 15.05 -19.74 -21.27
N SER A 63 14.94 -20.83 -22.04
CA SER A 63 15.85 -21.99 -21.94
C SER A 63 17.11 -21.77 -22.79
N GLY A 64 18.26 -22.30 -22.32
CA GLY A 64 19.54 -22.20 -23.05
C GLY A 64 20.23 -20.84 -22.92
N ASP A 65 20.78 -20.32 -24.01
CA ASP A 65 21.52 -19.07 -24.02
C ASP A 65 20.56 -17.86 -23.98
N LEU A 66 20.60 -17.09 -22.89
CA LEU A 66 19.75 -15.94 -22.63
C LEU A 66 20.21 -14.67 -23.40
N THR A 67 20.62 -14.81 -24.67
CA THR A 67 20.86 -13.63 -25.49
C THR A 67 19.52 -13.02 -25.94
N VAL A 68 19.45 -11.71 -26.03
CA VAL A 68 18.21 -11.02 -26.43
C VAL A 68 17.75 -11.47 -27.82
N ASP A 69 18.69 -11.68 -28.75
CA ASP A 69 18.34 -12.14 -30.10
C ASP A 69 17.72 -13.55 -30.10
N ASN A 70 18.24 -14.47 -29.28
CA ASN A 70 17.66 -15.83 -29.15
C ASN A 70 16.26 -15.77 -28.53
N MET A 71 16.09 -15.00 -27.44
CA MET A 71 14.79 -14.85 -26.80
C MET A 71 13.76 -14.19 -27.73
N VAL A 72 14.14 -13.13 -28.45
CA VAL A 72 13.26 -12.47 -29.44
C VAL A 72 12.92 -13.39 -30.58
N MET A 73 13.88 -14.20 -31.08
CA MET A 73 13.61 -15.21 -32.11
C MET A 73 12.60 -16.25 -31.62
N ALA A 74 12.79 -16.79 -30.43
CA ALA A 74 11.85 -17.75 -29.81
C ALA A 74 10.44 -17.13 -29.65
N MET A 75 10.37 -15.86 -29.17
CA MET A 75 9.12 -15.12 -29.07
C MET A 75 8.42 -14.97 -30.43
N ARG A 76 9.15 -14.61 -31.49
CA ARG A 76 8.59 -14.47 -32.86
C ARG A 76 8.06 -15.78 -33.40
N PHE A 77 8.72 -16.91 -33.17
CA PHE A 77 8.23 -18.22 -33.57
C PHE A 77 7.00 -18.67 -32.80
N ARG A 78 6.92 -18.29 -31.52
CA ARG A 78 5.80 -18.65 -30.66
C ARG A 78 4.56 -17.76 -30.88
N PHE A 79 4.78 -16.49 -31.22
CA PHE A 79 3.73 -15.48 -31.44
C PHE A 79 3.88 -14.86 -32.83
N PRO A 80 3.64 -15.65 -33.90
CA PRO A 80 3.89 -15.19 -35.28
C PRO A 80 2.98 -14.01 -35.70
N GLU A 81 1.86 -13.81 -35.03
CA GLU A 81 0.95 -12.71 -35.22
C GLU A 81 1.48 -11.38 -34.65
N LYS A 82 2.44 -11.41 -33.72
CA LYS A 82 2.99 -10.24 -33.05
C LYS A 82 4.18 -9.66 -33.81
N LYS A 83 4.16 -8.32 -33.97
CA LYS A 83 5.28 -7.59 -34.58
C LYS A 83 6.27 -7.13 -33.53
N ILE A 84 7.25 -7.96 -33.20
CA ILE A 84 8.24 -7.64 -32.17
C ILE A 84 9.36 -6.78 -32.76
N LEU A 85 9.26 -5.46 -32.56
CA LEU A 85 10.16 -4.46 -33.12
C LEU A 85 10.84 -3.63 -32.02
N PRO A 86 12.17 -3.37 -32.14
CA PRO A 86 12.91 -2.53 -31.20
C PRO A 86 12.25 -1.14 -31.04
N GLY A 87 12.09 -0.67 -29.81
CA GLY A 87 11.53 0.64 -29.46
C GLY A 87 10.04 0.83 -29.76
N LYS A 88 9.35 -0.19 -30.32
CA LYS A 88 7.93 -0.13 -30.69
C LYS A 88 7.07 -1.16 -29.97
N THR A 89 7.69 -2.20 -29.45
CA THR A 89 7.03 -3.28 -28.72
C THR A 89 7.39 -3.20 -27.26
N LEU A 90 6.40 -3.15 -26.39
CA LEU A 90 6.57 -3.40 -24.97
C LEU A 90 6.55 -4.91 -24.72
N ILE A 91 7.59 -5.43 -24.07
CA ILE A 91 7.60 -6.82 -23.59
C ILE A 91 7.14 -6.81 -22.13
N PHE A 92 6.04 -7.49 -21.88
CA PHE A 92 5.47 -7.62 -20.53
C PHE A 92 5.52 -9.07 -20.06
N LEU A 93 6.29 -9.32 -18.98
CA LEU A 93 6.43 -10.63 -18.36
C LEU A 93 5.64 -10.64 -17.04
N ASP A 94 4.43 -11.19 -17.10
CA ASP A 94 3.54 -11.22 -15.94
C ASP A 94 3.72 -12.52 -15.13
N GLU A 95 3.53 -12.42 -13.81
CA GLU A 95 3.76 -13.51 -12.84
C GLU A 95 5.18 -14.10 -12.99
N ILE A 96 6.19 -13.23 -13.13
CA ILE A 96 7.58 -13.60 -13.48
C ILE A 96 8.22 -14.57 -12.46
N GLN A 97 7.71 -14.61 -11.20
CA GLN A 97 8.19 -15.56 -10.19
C GLN A 97 8.02 -17.05 -10.58
N GLU A 98 7.15 -17.32 -11.55
CA GLU A 98 6.96 -18.70 -12.07
C GLU A 98 8.07 -19.13 -13.06
N CYS A 99 8.99 -18.21 -13.49
CA CYS A 99 10.08 -18.48 -14.40
C CYS A 99 11.40 -17.84 -13.91
N GLN A 100 12.26 -18.63 -13.29
CA GLN A 100 13.52 -18.14 -12.71
C GLN A 100 14.52 -17.67 -13.77
N GLU A 101 14.53 -18.31 -14.95
CA GLU A 101 15.35 -17.95 -16.10
C GLU A 101 14.93 -16.60 -16.67
N ALA A 102 13.62 -16.28 -16.68
CA ALA A 102 13.11 -14.97 -17.08
C ALA A 102 13.60 -13.88 -16.11
N ILE A 103 13.62 -14.14 -14.78
CA ILE A 103 14.20 -13.19 -13.81
C ILE A 103 15.69 -12.98 -14.11
N THR A 104 16.44 -14.04 -14.37
CA THR A 104 17.87 -13.98 -14.70
C THR A 104 18.11 -13.19 -15.99
N SER A 105 17.20 -13.30 -16.98
CA SER A 105 17.30 -12.64 -18.28
C SER A 105 17.19 -11.11 -18.21
N LEU A 106 16.62 -10.55 -17.16
CA LEU A 106 16.42 -9.09 -17.01
C LEU A 106 17.74 -8.30 -17.11
N LYS A 107 18.85 -8.88 -16.65
CA LYS A 107 20.18 -8.30 -16.84
C LYS A 107 20.51 -8.10 -18.32
N PHE A 108 20.24 -9.09 -19.15
CA PHE A 108 20.60 -9.05 -20.57
C PHE A 108 19.69 -8.10 -21.35
N TRP A 109 18.39 -8.04 -21.01
CA TRP A 109 17.47 -7.04 -21.55
C TRP A 109 17.91 -5.61 -21.22
N ALA A 110 18.32 -5.34 -19.98
CA ALA A 110 18.77 -4.03 -19.55
C ALA A 110 20.08 -3.60 -20.24
N ILE A 111 20.99 -4.54 -20.52
CA ILE A 111 22.26 -4.26 -21.23
C ILE A 111 22.00 -3.99 -22.72
N ASP A 112 21.12 -4.78 -23.35
CA ASP A 112 20.79 -4.66 -24.77
C ASP A 112 20.03 -3.36 -25.07
N ASN A 113 19.08 -3.01 -24.22
CA ASN A 113 18.31 -1.76 -24.23
C ASN A 113 17.57 -1.44 -25.55
N ARG A 114 17.38 -2.41 -26.47
CA ARG A 114 16.58 -2.25 -27.70
C ARG A 114 15.08 -2.34 -27.42
N TYR A 115 14.67 -3.00 -26.34
CA TYR A 115 13.29 -3.25 -25.99
C TYR A 115 13.00 -2.73 -24.59
N ASP A 116 11.79 -2.21 -24.40
CA ASP A 116 11.27 -1.90 -23.09
C ASP A 116 10.67 -3.16 -22.49
N VAL A 117 11.13 -3.51 -21.30
CA VAL A 117 10.68 -4.70 -20.59
C VAL A 117 10.10 -4.29 -19.24
N ILE A 118 8.83 -4.61 -19.04
CA ILE A 118 8.14 -4.50 -17.76
C ILE A 118 7.85 -5.90 -17.25
N VAL A 119 8.05 -6.12 -15.98
CA VAL A 119 7.72 -7.40 -15.34
C VAL A 119 6.84 -7.16 -14.13
N SER A 120 5.92 -8.08 -13.85
CA SER A 120 5.09 -8.02 -12.65
C SER A 120 5.02 -9.34 -11.91
N GLY A 121 4.67 -9.25 -10.63
CA GLY A 121 4.43 -10.41 -9.76
C GLY A 121 3.97 -9.97 -8.38
N SER A 122 3.02 -10.70 -7.80
CA SER A 122 2.45 -10.37 -6.50
C SER A 122 3.27 -10.91 -5.33
N LEU A 123 4.07 -11.95 -5.55
CA LEU A 123 4.84 -12.66 -4.53
C LEU A 123 6.35 -12.60 -4.79
N LEU A 124 6.81 -11.56 -5.51
CA LEU A 124 8.22 -11.39 -5.85
C LEU A 124 9.14 -11.42 -4.62
N GLY A 125 8.69 -10.89 -3.47
CA GLY A 125 9.47 -10.89 -2.24
C GLY A 125 9.74 -12.27 -1.62
N ILE A 126 8.89 -13.28 -1.93
CA ILE A 126 9.05 -14.65 -1.41
C ILE A 126 10.02 -15.46 -2.27
N ASP A 127 9.90 -15.34 -3.58
CA ASP A 127 10.57 -16.25 -4.52
C ASP A 127 11.95 -15.78 -5.00
N TYR A 128 12.34 -14.52 -4.75
CA TYR A 128 13.68 -14.02 -5.10
C TYR A 128 14.83 -14.87 -4.54
N LYS A 129 14.64 -15.54 -3.41
CA LYS A 129 15.66 -16.42 -2.83
C LYS A 129 15.91 -17.71 -3.64
N ARG A 130 15.04 -18.04 -4.60
CA ARG A 130 15.13 -19.23 -5.42
C ARG A 130 15.83 -18.96 -6.76
N ALA A 131 15.92 -17.71 -7.21
CA ALA A 131 16.61 -17.37 -8.44
C ALA A 131 18.12 -17.65 -8.32
N SER A 132 18.68 -18.29 -9.34
CA SER A 132 20.13 -18.60 -9.41
C SER A 132 20.99 -17.34 -9.47
N SER A 133 20.48 -16.23 -10.03
CA SER A 133 21.09 -14.92 -10.07
C SER A 133 20.01 -13.84 -10.09
N TYR A 134 20.03 -12.96 -9.09
CA TYR A 134 19.14 -11.80 -9.07
C TYR A 134 19.77 -10.62 -9.84
N PRO A 135 19.06 -9.90 -10.71
CA PRO A 135 19.61 -8.87 -11.58
C PRO A 135 19.87 -7.54 -10.83
N VAL A 136 20.67 -7.58 -9.75
CA VAL A 136 21.02 -6.39 -8.96
C VAL A 136 21.65 -5.34 -9.86
N GLY A 137 21.15 -4.12 -9.83
CA GLY A 137 21.67 -3.01 -10.62
C GLY A 137 21.13 -2.93 -12.06
N TYR A 138 20.32 -3.89 -12.51
CA TYR A 138 19.74 -3.96 -13.87
C TYR A 138 18.22 -3.80 -13.92
N VAL A 139 17.60 -3.52 -12.78
CA VAL A 139 16.17 -3.29 -12.66
C VAL A 139 15.88 -1.99 -11.91
N ASP A 140 14.80 -1.33 -12.29
CA ASP A 140 14.15 -0.26 -11.56
C ASP A 140 12.85 -0.80 -10.94
N TYR A 141 12.40 -0.21 -9.85
CA TYR A 141 11.21 -0.69 -9.12
C TYR A 141 10.11 0.34 -9.14
N LEU A 142 8.89 -0.12 -9.36
CA LEU A 142 7.67 0.62 -9.13
C LEU A 142 6.79 -0.18 -8.18
N ARG A 143 6.53 0.36 -7.00
CA ARG A 143 5.59 -0.27 -6.08
C ARG A 143 4.19 0.26 -6.33
N MET A 144 3.24 -0.68 -6.56
CA MET A 144 1.83 -0.35 -6.73
C MET A 144 1.04 -0.72 -5.49
N TYR A 145 0.31 0.25 -5.00
CA TYR A 145 -0.63 0.12 -3.88
C TYR A 145 -2.07 0.07 -4.38
N GLY A 146 -3.00 -0.19 -3.48
CA GLY A 146 -4.40 0.12 -3.69
C GLY A 146 -4.62 1.60 -4.06
N ILE A 147 -5.80 1.95 -4.51
CA ILE A 147 -6.21 3.33 -4.81
C ILE A 147 -6.06 4.17 -3.54
N ASP A 148 -5.36 5.29 -3.62
CA ASP A 148 -5.31 6.26 -2.54
C ASP A 148 -6.52 7.21 -2.56
N PHE A 149 -6.63 8.07 -1.54
CA PHE A 149 -7.80 8.94 -1.44
C PHE A 149 -7.87 9.98 -2.58
N GLU A 150 -6.75 10.46 -3.09
CA GLU A 150 -6.73 11.37 -4.24
C GLU A 150 -7.19 10.67 -5.53
N GLU A 151 -6.71 9.46 -5.80
CA GLU A 151 -7.17 8.63 -6.92
C GLU A 151 -8.66 8.27 -6.78
N PHE A 152 -9.14 8.03 -5.55
CA PHE A 152 -10.57 7.85 -5.28
C PHE A 152 -11.37 9.10 -5.62
N LEU A 153 -10.91 10.28 -5.24
CA LEU A 153 -11.55 11.56 -5.58
C LEU A 153 -11.64 11.76 -7.10
N TRP A 154 -10.60 11.41 -7.85
CA TRP A 154 -10.66 11.42 -9.32
C TRP A 154 -11.76 10.49 -9.85
N GLY A 155 -11.87 9.29 -9.29
CA GLY A 155 -12.95 8.35 -9.60
C GLY A 155 -14.34 8.86 -9.28
N MET A 156 -14.45 9.74 -8.28
CA MET A 156 -15.70 10.42 -7.90
C MET A 156 -15.98 11.70 -8.72
N GLY A 157 -15.11 12.03 -9.69
CA GLY A 157 -15.29 13.19 -10.57
C GLY A 157 -14.72 14.51 -10.04
N ILE A 158 -13.93 14.48 -8.95
CA ILE A 158 -13.22 15.65 -8.44
C ILE A 158 -11.99 15.88 -9.30
N SER A 159 -11.87 17.09 -9.91
CA SER A 159 -10.76 17.44 -10.79
C SER A 159 -9.46 17.72 -10.02
N GLU A 160 -8.32 17.64 -10.73
CA GLU A 160 -7.02 18.00 -10.15
C GLU A 160 -6.96 19.46 -9.69
N ASP A 161 -7.63 20.37 -10.41
CA ASP A 161 -7.71 21.79 -10.01
C ASP A 161 -8.46 21.96 -8.68
N MET A 162 -9.56 21.21 -8.48
CA MET A 162 -10.28 21.24 -7.19
C MET A 162 -9.42 20.70 -6.04
N ILE A 163 -8.62 19.66 -6.31
CA ILE A 163 -7.65 19.11 -5.35
C ILE A 163 -6.53 20.12 -5.08
N GLY A 164 -6.03 20.80 -6.14
CA GLY A 164 -5.05 21.88 -6.00
C GLY A 164 -5.53 23.00 -5.07
N ASN A 165 -6.80 23.38 -5.17
CA ASN A 165 -7.40 24.34 -4.23
C ASN A 165 -7.40 23.83 -2.78
N LEU A 166 -7.65 22.53 -2.54
CA LEU A 166 -7.54 21.94 -1.20
C LEU A 166 -6.11 22.00 -0.67
N CYS A 167 -5.12 21.71 -1.51
CA CYS A 167 -3.70 21.85 -1.16
C CYS A 167 -3.35 23.29 -0.80
N GLY A 168 -3.92 24.28 -1.48
CA GLY A 168 -3.75 25.70 -1.15
C GLY A 168 -4.20 26.07 0.27
N TYR A 169 -5.30 25.48 0.77
CA TYR A 169 -5.70 25.67 2.19
C TYR A 169 -4.69 25.02 3.15
N LEU A 170 -4.13 23.87 2.80
CA LEU A 170 -3.11 23.20 3.61
C LEU A 170 -1.83 24.02 3.69
N GLU A 171 -1.33 24.52 2.56
CA GLU A 171 -0.11 25.35 2.48
C GLU A 171 -0.25 26.67 3.25
N SER A 172 -1.38 27.36 3.05
CA SER A 172 -1.69 28.61 3.75
C SER A 172 -2.12 28.40 5.21
N LYS A 173 -2.38 27.15 5.62
CA LYS A 173 -2.92 26.79 6.94
C LYS A 173 -4.20 27.55 7.30
N THR A 174 -5.04 27.80 6.31
CA THR A 174 -6.30 28.53 6.47
C THR A 174 -7.48 27.59 6.56
N VAL A 175 -8.54 28.03 7.24
CA VAL A 175 -9.78 27.26 7.44
C VAL A 175 -10.46 27.01 6.09
N ILE A 176 -10.81 25.75 5.84
CA ILE A 176 -11.56 25.36 4.64
C ILE A 176 -13.03 25.77 4.81
N PRO A 177 -13.69 26.34 3.78
CA PRO A 177 -15.12 26.61 3.85
C PRO A 177 -15.92 25.38 4.28
N GLU A 178 -16.86 25.56 5.20
CA GLU A 178 -17.57 24.44 5.86
C GLU A 178 -18.25 23.49 4.86
N ALA A 179 -18.85 24.03 3.79
CA ALA A 179 -19.48 23.21 2.75
C ALA A 179 -18.47 22.25 2.05
N ILE A 180 -17.24 22.71 1.82
CA ILE A 180 -16.17 21.92 1.22
C ILE A 180 -15.66 20.90 2.25
N HIS A 181 -15.39 21.36 3.49
CA HIS A 181 -14.90 20.48 4.56
C HIS A 181 -15.87 19.32 4.81
N SER A 182 -17.15 19.60 5.01
CA SER A 182 -18.17 18.59 5.24
C SER A 182 -18.29 17.58 4.08
N GLN A 183 -18.22 18.05 2.84
CA GLN A 183 -18.26 17.19 1.66
C GLN A 183 -17.01 16.30 1.57
N MET A 184 -15.83 16.84 1.84
CA MET A 184 -14.58 16.08 1.82
C MET A 184 -14.53 15.04 2.95
N MET A 185 -15.02 15.37 4.15
CA MET A 185 -15.19 14.41 5.23
C MET A 185 -16.14 13.27 4.85
N ASN A 186 -17.21 13.58 4.10
CA ASN A 186 -18.14 12.57 3.61
C ASN A 186 -17.45 11.63 2.60
N TYR A 187 -16.70 12.16 1.62
CA TYR A 187 -15.91 11.34 0.69
C TYR A 187 -14.87 10.49 1.43
N TYR A 188 -14.22 11.03 2.44
CA TYR A 188 -13.21 10.29 3.19
C TYR A 188 -13.82 9.13 3.99
N ARG A 189 -14.98 9.31 4.61
CA ARG A 189 -15.71 8.21 5.27
C ARG A 189 -16.14 7.13 4.27
N GLN A 190 -16.61 7.52 3.08
CA GLN A 190 -16.91 6.57 2.00
C GLN A 190 -15.64 5.80 1.62
N TYR A 191 -14.52 6.49 1.40
CA TYR A 191 -13.24 5.86 1.08
C TYR A 191 -12.79 4.87 2.17
N ILE A 192 -12.91 5.22 3.44
CA ILE A 192 -12.59 4.30 4.55
C ILE A 192 -13.44 3.03 4.48
N ALA A 193 -14.74 3.15 4.21
CA ALA A 193 -15.65 2.01 4.13
C ALA A 193 -15.41 1.11 2.90
N ILE A 194 -14.93 1.70 1.80
CA ILE A 194 -14.64 1.02 0.53
C ILE A 194 -13.21 0.46 0.53
N GLY A 195 -12.25 1.24 1.05
CA GLY A 195 -10.82 1.01 0.91
C GLY A 195 -10.29 1.33 -0.48
N GLY A 196 -9.06 0.87 -0.75
CA GLY A 196 -8.34 1.20 -1.98
C GLY A 196 -8.25 0.06 -3.00
N MET A 197 -8.85 -1.10 -2.80
CA MET A 197 -8.80 -2.16 -3.81
C MET A 197 -9.55 -1.73 -5.07
N PRO A 198 -8.87 -1.71 -6.26
CA PRO A 198 -9.43 -1.11 -7.49
C PRO A 198 -10.80 -1.63 -7.89
N GLU A 199 -11.03 -2.94 -7.77
CA GLU A 199 -12.32 -3.56 -8.09
C GLU A 199 -13.44 -3.05 -7.18
N ALA A 200 -13.17 -2.90 -5.88
CA ALA A 200 -14.12 -2.37 -4.90
C ALA A 200 -14.43 -0.89 -5.17
N VAL A 201 -13.40 -0.09 -5.46
CA VAL A 201 -13.55 1.33 -5.81
C VAL A 201 -14.32 1.50 -7.10
N GLN A 202 -13.97 0.75 -8.17
CA GLN A 202 -14.67 0.81 -9.46
C GLN A 202 -16.15 0.43 -9.28
N LYS A 203 -16.43 -0.64 -8.52
CA LYS A 203 -17.82 -1.05 -8.25
C LYS A 203 -18.60 0.07 -7.58
N TYR A 204 -18.01 0.75 -6.60
CA TYR A 204 -18.66 1.87 -5.93
C TYR A 204 -18.88 3.06 -6.87
N VAL A 205 -17.89 3.40 -7.69
CA VAL A 205 -18.01 4.48 -8.67
C VAL A 205 -19.18 4.23 -9.62
N ASP A 206 -19.35 2.99 -10.06
CA ASP A 206 -20.37 2.60 -11.04
C ASP A 206 -21.77 2.50 -10.42
N THR A 207 -21.88 1.99 -9.19
CA THR A 207 -23.19 1.62 -8.60
C THR A 207 -23.65 2.50 -7.44
N LYS A 208 -22.73 3.15 -6.74
CA LYS A 208 -22.95 3.85 -5.46
C LYS A 208 -23.58 2.95 -4.38
N ASP A 209 -23.42 1.63 -4.51
CA ASP A 209 -23.99 0.63 -3.61
C ASP A 209 -22.91 -0.05 -2.76
N PHE A 210 -22.92 0.20 -1.46
CA PHE A 210 -21.99 -0.42 -0.50
C PHE A 210 -22.19 -1.93 -0.34
N ARG A 211 -23.37 -2.47 -0.66
CA ARG A 211 -23.62 -3.91 -0.60
C ARG A 211 -22.89 -4.65 -1.73
N GLU A 212 -22.88 -4.06 -2.92
CA GLU A 212 -22.10 -4.60 -4.03
C GLU A 212 -20.58 -4.52 -3.74
N VAL A 213 -20.12 -3.43 -3.11
CA VAL A 213 -18.75 -3.30 -2.63
C VAL A 213 -18.41 -4.38 -1.60
N ASP A 214 -19.29 -4.67 -0.63
CA ASP A 214 -19.07 -5.69 0.39
C ASP A 214 -18.86 -7.09 -0.22
N LYS A 215 -19.63 -7.44 -1.27
CA LYS A 215 -19.44 -8.70 -1.99
C LYS A 215 -18.05 -8.81 -2.60
N ILE A 216 -17.58 -7.74 -3.25
CA ILE A 216 -16.22 -7.68 -3.83
C ILE A 216 -15.16 -7.80 -2.73
N GLN A 217 -15.29 -7.04 -1.66
CA GLN A 217 -14.32 -7.07 -0.54
C GLN A 217 -14.22 -8.48 0.06
N ARG A 218 -15.33 -9.18 0.26
CA ARG A 218 -15.35 -10.57 0.76
C ARG A 218 -14.70 -11.53 -0.22
N SER A 219 -14.93 -11.36 -1.52
CA SER A 219 -14.26 -12.15 -2.57
C SER A 219 -12.75 -11.93 -2.57
N LEU A 220 -12.32 -10.67 -2.41
CA LEU A 220 -10.90 -10.31 -2.27
C LEU A 220 -10.26 -11.00 -1.07
N LEU A 221 -10.90 -10.94 0.10
CA LEU A 221 -10.42 -11.59 1.32
C LEU A 221 -10.26 -13.10 1.14
N LEU A 222 -11.25 -13.76 0.53
CA LEU A 222 -11.14 -15.19 0.19
C LEU A 222 -9.94 -15.46 -0.73
N GLY A 223 -9.69 -14.60 -1.72
CA GLY A 223 -8.51 -14.71 -2.59
C GLY A 223 -7.19 -14.66 -1.80
N TYR A 224 -7.08 -13.77 -0.82
CA TYR A 224 -5.92 -13.69 0.07
C TYR A 224 -5.76 -14.94 0.95
N GLN A 225 -6.86 -15.50 1.47
CA GLN A 225 -6.83 -16.76 2.22
C GLN A 225 -6.39 -17.94 1.34
N TYR A 226 -6.83 -18.00 0.08
CA TYR A 226 -6.37 -19.00 -0.88
C TYR A 226 -4.87 -18.88 -1.17
N ASP A 227 -4.34 -17.67 -1.25
CA ASP A 227 -2.90 -17.45 -1.44
C ASP A 227 -2.09 -17.92 -0.23
N ILE A 228 -2.54 -17.63 0.98
CA ILE A 228 -1.91 -18.16 2.20
C ILE A 228 -1.90 -19.69 2.17
N ALA A 229 -3.03 -20.29 1.82
CA ALA A 229 -3.15 -21.75 1.76
C ALA A 229 -2.29 -22.40 0.67
N HIS A 230 -2.02 -21.69 -0.43
CA HIS A 230 -1.28 -22.19 -1.58
C HIS A 230 0.24 -22.01 -1.45
N TYR A 231 0.69 -20.81 -1.05
CA TYR A 231 2.11 -20.44 -1.08
C TYR A 231 2.84 -20.65 0.26
N ALA A 232 2.12 -20.65 1.39
CA ALA A 232 2.73 -20.98 2.67
C ALA A 232 2.97 -22.49 2.79
N THR A 233 4.01 -22.88 3.53
CA THR A 233 4.28 -24.30 3.83
C THR A 233 3.12 -24.91 4.62
N ALA A 234 3.00 -26.26 4.59
CA ALA A 234 1.95 -26.96 5.31
C ALA A 234 1.91 -26.63 6.82
N GLU A 235 3.06 -26.33 7.43
CA GLU A 235 3.17 -25.93 8.82
C GLU A 235 2.76 -24.48 9.04
N GLU A 236 3.07 -23.58 8.10
CA GLU A 236 2.92 -22.14 8.24
C GLU A 236 1.50 -21.64 7.88
N LYS A 237 0.82 -22.30 6.90
CA LYS A 237 -0.45 -21.79 6.34
C LYS A 237 -1.54 -21.55 7.38
N VAL A 238 -1.75 -22.49 8.32
CA VAL A 238 -2.79 -22.37 9.36
C VAL A 238 -2.44 -21.25 10.35
N LYS A 239 -1.15 -21.10 10.68
CA LYS A 239 -0.67 -20.06 11.60
C LYS A 239 -0.79 -18.68 10.94
N ALA A 240 -0.35 -18.53 9.69
CA ALA A 240 -0.42 -17.29 8.93
C ALA A 240 -1.86 -16.83 8.73
N GLU A 241 -2.78 -17.73 8.36
CA GLU A 241 -4.20 -17.41 8.22
C GLU A 241 -4.81 -16.94 9.54
N LYS A 242 -4.54 -17.63 10.66
CA LYS A 242 -4.99 -17.21 11.99
C LYS A 242 -4.45 -15.83 12.37
N CYS A 243 -3.15 -15.56 12.12
CA CYS A 243 -2.55 -14.24 12.34
C CYS A 243 -3.27 -13.18 11.50
N TYR A 244 -3.46 -13.43 10.20
CA TYR A 244 -4.08 -12.49 9.27
C TYR A 244 -5.52 -12.13 9.69
N LEU A 245 -6.36 -13.12 9.97
CA LEU A 245 -7.74 -12.90 10.39
C LEU A 245 -7.88 -12.24 11.76
N SER A 246 -6.89 -12.42 12.65
CA SER A 246 -6.89 -11.77 13.96
C SER A 246 -6.69 -10.24 13.90
N LEU A 247 -6.14 -9.71 12.79
CA LEU A 247 -5.85 -8.28 12.62
C LEU A 247 -7.08 -7.41 12.82
N ALA A 248 -8.22 -7.81 12.24
CA ALA A 248 -9.44 -7.03 12.30
C ALA A 248 -9.97 -6.82 13.74
N LYS A 249 -9.73 -7.78 14.66
CA LYS A 249 -10.07 -7.62 16.06
C LYS A 249 -9.08 -6.69 16.76
N GLN A 250 -7.80 -6.85 16.47
CA GLN A 250 -6.72 -6.14 17.13
C GLN A 250 -6.64 -4.66 16.74
N LEU A 251 -6.89 -4.34 15.45
CA LEU A 251 -6.82 -2.98 14.92
C LEU A 251 -7.96 -2.06 15.38
N LEU A 252 -9.13 -2.63 15.68
CA LEU A 252 -10.27 -1.84 16.17
C LEU A 252 -10.27 -1.61 17.67
N ASP A 253 -9.38 -2.27 18.40
CA ASP A 253 -9.19 -2.03 19.83
C ASP A 253 -8.04 -1.05 20.04
N LYS A 254 -8.38 0.23 20.23
CA LYS A 254 -7.39 1.29 20.45
C LYS A 254 -6.56 1.08 21.73
N GLU A 255 -6.98 0.22 22.64
CA GLU A 255 -6.21 -0.17 23.84
C GLU A 255 -5.12 -1.20 23.49
N ASN A 256 -5.19 -1.82 22.33
CA ASN A 256 -4.16 -2.73 21.83
C ASN A 256 -3.00 -1.95 21.20
N HIS A 257 -2.03 -1.63 22.03
CA HIS A 257 -0.84 -0.86 21.61
C HIS A 257 0.19 -1.67 20.82
N LYS A 258 0.00 -2.99 20.65
CA LYS A 258 0.87 -3.87 19.87
C LYS A 258 0.13 -5.11 19.38
N PHE A 259 0.68 -5.82 18.40
CA PHE A 259 0.19 -7.12 17.99
C PHE A 259 0.20 -8.12 19.16
N GLN A 260 -0.96 -8.70 19.45
CA GLN A 260 -1.19 -9.60 20.59
C GLN A 260 -1.32 -11.05 20.10
N TYR A 261 -0.31 -11.87 20.32
CA TYR A 261 -0.34 -13.28 19.94
C TYR A 261 -1.42 -14.09 20.66
N LYS A 262 -1.84 -13.67 21.86
CA LYS A 262 -2.98 -14.25 22.59
C LYS A 262 -4.33 -14.07 21.90
N GLU A 263 -4.46 -13.04 21.03
CA GLU A 263 -5.66 -12.77 20.24
C GLU A 263 -5.72 -13.62 18.97
N VAL A 264 -4.60 -14.22 18.54
CA VAL A 264 -4.54 -15.21 17.47
C VAL A 264 -5.09 -16.54 17.94
N GLU A 265 -4.71 -16.97 19.16
CA GLU A 265 -5.13 -18.21 19.78
C GLU A 265 -4.91 -18.11 21.31
N HIS A 266 -5.80 -18.70 22.10
CA HIS A 266 -5.63 -18.74 23.55
C HIS A 266 -4.27 -19.35 23.93
N GLY A 267 -3.47 -18.63 24.72
CA GLY A 267 -2.10 -19.05 25.04
C GLY A 267 -1.07 -18.83 23.94
N GLY A 268 -1.42 -18.14 22.85
CA GLY A 268 -0.51 -17.82 21.74
C GLY A 268 0.70 -17.01 22.20
N ARG A 269 1.89 -17.39 21.70
CA ARG A 269 3.18 -16.76 22.02
C ARG A 269 3.95 -16.40 20.75
N ALA A 270 4.85 -15.40 20.86
CA ALA A 270 5.71 -14.96 19.74
C ALA A 270 6.46 -16.13 19.10
N GLN A 271 7.06 -17.02 19.88
CA GLN A 271 7.77 -18.21 19.39
C GLN A 271 6.99 -19.04 18.37
N LYS A 272 5.66 -19.08 18.49
CA LYS A 272 4.78 -19.89 17.61
C LYS A 272 4.39 -19.16 16.32
N TYR A 273 4.26 -17.83 16.37
CA TYR A 273 3.57 -17.06 15.33
C TYR A 273 4.42 -15.96 14.67
N PHE A 274 5.62 -15.66 15.16
CA PHE A 274 6.46 -14.59 14.62
C PHE A 274 6.84 -14.86 13.15
N SER A 275 7.23 -16.09 12.83
CA SER A 275 7.53 -16.51 11.44
C SER A 275 6.34 -16.29 10.50
N SER A 276 5.12 -16.49 11.00
CA SER A 276 3.90 -16.28 10.21
C SER A 276 3.69 -14.79 9.89
N ILE A 277 3.99 -13.90 10.83
CA ILE A 277 3.96 -12.45 10.57
C ILE A 277 5.03 -12.05 9.56
N GLU A 278 6.26 -12.59 9.69
CA GLU A 278 7.32 -12.34 8.72
C GLU A 278 6.95 -12.85 7.31
N TRP A 279 6.31 -14.01 7.23
CA TRP A 279 5.83 -14.54 5.97
C TRP A 279 4.77 -13.63 5.35
N LEU A 280 3.75 -13.21 6.11
CA LEU A 280 2.71 -12.28 5.66
C LEU A 280 3.29 -10.93 5.21
N LEU A 281 4.33 -10.44 5.89
CA LEU A 281 5.03 -9.21 5.52
C LEU A 281 5.75 -9.36 4.17
N ARG A 282 6.49 -10.47 3.97
CA ARG A 282 7.19 -10.76 2.70
C ARG A 282 6.22 -11.00 1.54
N ALA A 283 5.02 -11.52 1.84
CA ALA A 283 3.95 -11.71 0.87
C ALA A 283 3.21 -10.41 0.52
N ASP A 284 3.61 -9.29 1.11
CA ASP A 284 2.95 -7.98 0.97
C ASP A 284 1.44 -8.01 1.36
N MET A 285 1.09 -8.90 2.30
CA MET A 285 -0.26 -9.04 2.82
C MET A 285 -0.51 -8.18 4.06
N VAL A 286 0.57 -7.80 4.75
CA VAL A 286 0.56 -6.91 5.92
C VAL A 286 1.71 -5.93 5.85
N HIS A 287 1.57 -4.81 6.54
CA HIS A 287 2.67 -3.92 6.86
C HIS A 287 2.74 -3.68 8.36
N LEU A 288 3.89 -3.25 8.84
CA LEU A 288 4.15 -3.10 10.26
C LEU A 288 4.45 -1.63 10.61
N SER A 289 3.97 -1.21 11.78
CA SER A 289 4.44 -0.01 12.47
C SER A 289 5.19 -0.46 13.73
N LYS A 290 6.46 -0.06 13.87
CA LYS A 290 7.33 -0.50 14.97
C LYS A 290 7.30 0.50 16.11
N LEU A 291 7.40 0.01 17.36
CA LEU A 291 7.62 0.88 18.50
C LEU A 291 9.00 1.52 18.43
N VAL A 292 9.08 2.84 18.59
CA VAL A 292 10.34 3.53 18.87
C VAL A 292 10.43 3.93 20.34
N THR A 293 11.60 3.75 20.93
CA THR A 293 11.89 4.08 22.33
C THR A 293 12.21 5.55 22.55
N ASP A 294 12.61 6.25 21.48
CA ASP A 294 12.83 7.70 21.45
C ASP A 294 12.38 8.27 20.08
N VAL A 295 12.10 9.57 20.01
CA VAL A 295 11.62 10.27 18.80
C VAL A 295 12.69 11.21 18.25
N ARG A 296 13.91 10.67 18.05
CA ARG A 296 15.06 11.37 17.47
C ARG A 296 15.27 10.96 16.02
N PHE A 297 16.03 11.77 15.29
CA PHE A 297 16.47 11.45 13.94
C PHE A 297 17.14 10.08 13.89
N ASP A 298 16.90 9.36 12.78
CA ASP A 298 17.17 7.96 12.55
C ASP A 298 16.35 7.05 13.47
N LEU A 299 15.03 7.05 13.20
CA LEU A 299 14.05 6.30 14.01
C LEU A 299 14.34 4.80 14.07
N ASP A 300 15.04 4.23 13.07
CA ASP A 300 15.41 2.81 13.07
C ASP A 300 16.36 2.44 14.22
N ASP A 301 17.25 3.35 14.63
CA ASP A 301 18.16 3.14 15.76
C ASP A 301 17.41 2.95 17.09
N TYR A 302 16.19 3.47 17.17
CA TYR A 302 15.32 3.38 18.36
C TYR A 302 14.19 2.38 18.21
N ALA A 303 14.08 1.72 17.06
CA ALA A 303 13.00 0.79 16.77
C ALA A 303 13.16 -0.56 17.45
N ARG A 304 12.05 -1.15 17.85
CA ARG A 304 11.97 -2.49 18.43
C ARG A 304 11.28 -3.45 17.49
N ASP A 305 12.00 -4.48 17.05
CA ASP A 305 11.46 -5.51 16.14
C ASP A 305 10.45 -6.44 16.81
N ASP A 306 10.54 -6.61 18.13
CA ASP A 306 9.64 -7.47 18.89
C ASP A 306 8.35 -6.78 19.36
N PHE A 307 8.21 -5.48 19.07
CA PHE A 307 7.08 -4.68 19.50
C PHE A 307 6.52 -3.85 18.33
N PHE A 308 5.48 -4.33 17.70
CA PHE A 308 4.89 -3.73 16.49
C PHE A 308 3.36 -3.81 16.50
N ARG A 309 2.75 -2.97 15.67
CA ARG A 309 1.38 -3.10 15.19
C ARG A 309 1.42 -3.67 13.78
N ALA A 310 0.49 -4.56 13.44
CA ALA A 310 0.37 -5.13 12.11
C ALA A 310 -0.96 -4.70 11.48
N TYR A 311 -0.90 -4.27 10.24
CA TYR A 311 -2.03 -3.77 9.47
C TYR A 311 -2.19 -4.61 8.20
N THR A 312 -3.41 -4.78 7.70
CA THR A 312 -3.63 -5.33 6.35
C THR A 312 -3.09 -4.35 5.31
N THR A 313 -2.72 -4.85 4.13
CA THR A 313 -2.12 -4.01 3.07
C THR A 313 -3.08 -2.97 2.48
N ASP A 314 -4.39 -3.06 2.78
CA ASP A 314 -5.40 -2.08 2.34
C ASP A 314 -6.64 -2.12 3.26
N LEU A 315 -7.28 -0.95 3.42
CA LEU A 315 -8.53 -0.78 4.16
C LEU A 315 -9.65 -1.71 3.71
N SER A 316 -9.76 -2.03 2.40
CA SER A 316 -10.78 -2.94 1.86
C SER A 316 -10.74 -4.31 2.54
N LEU A 317 -9.54 -4.81 2.84
CA LEU A 317 -9.35 -6.13 3.47
C LEU A 317 -9.76 -6.12 4.94
N LEU A 318 -9.47 -5.03 5.67
CA LEU A 318 -10.00 -4.84 7.03
C LEU A 318 -11.52 -4.80 7.02
N MET A 319 -12.12 -4.04 6.11
CA MET A 319 -13.57 -3.91 5.96
C MET A 319 -14.23 -5.24 5.58
N ALA A 320 -13.55 -6.07 4.79
CA ALA A 320 -14.03 -7.42 4.44
C ALA A 320 -14.12 -8.37 5.64
N MET A 321 -13.24 -8.19 6.64
CA MET A 321 -13.20 -9.02 7.86
C MET A 321 -14.28 -8.62 8.88
N LYS A 322 -15.05 -7.56 8.62
CA LYS A 322 -16.04 -7.00 9.54
C LYS A 322 -17.46 -7.15 9.02
N ASP A 323 -18.43 -7.02 9.94
CA ASP A 323 -19.83 -6.97 9.56
C ASP A 323 -20.15 -5.72 8.74
N PHE A 324 -21.13 -5.83 7.84
CA PHE A 324 -21.55 -4.75 6.97
C PHE A 324 -22.03 -3.50 7.74
N SER A 325 -22.60 -3.67 8.91
CA SER A 325 -23.07 -2.58 9.77
C SER A 325 -21.95 -1.59 10.14
N LEU A 326 -20.69 -2.07 10.28
CA LEU A 326 -19.55 -1.20 10.55
C LEU A 326 -19.39 -0.15 9.44
N LYS A 327 -19.52 -0.56 8.17
CA LYS A 327 -19.42 0.35 7.01
C LYS A 327 -20.53 1.40 7.03
N GLN A 328 -21.74 1.00 7.39
CA GLN A 328 -22.87 1.92 7.53
C GLN A 328 -22.58 2.96 8.63
N HIS A 329 -22.14 2.53 9.81
CA HIS A 329 -21.78 3.44 10.90
C HIS A 329 -20.64 4.40 10.55
N ILE A 330 -19.64 3.97 9.74
CA ILE A 330 -18.57 4.84 9.27
C ILE A 330 -19.15 5.92 8.34
N VAL A 331 -19.93 5.53 7.35
CA VAL A 331 -20.48 6.47 6.34
C VAL A 331 -21.46 7.45 6.97
N GLU A 332 -22.33 6.97 7.88
CA GLU A 332 -23.32 7.78 8.60
C GLU A 332 -22.69 8.60 9.74
N ASN A 333 -21.39 8.43 10.02
CA ASN A 333 -20.69 9.07 11.14
C ASN A 333 -21.31 8.80 12.52
N THR A 334 -21.89 7.61 12.69
CA THR A 334 -22.49 7.17 13.95
C THR A 334 -21.58 6.26 14.78
N LEU A 335 -20.36 6.01 14.28
CA LEU A 335 -19.36 5.22 15.01
C LEU A 335 -18.79 6.02 16.17
N GLU A 336 -18.72 5.40 17.36
CA GLU A 336 -18.24 6.02 18.59
C GLU A 336 -17.14 5.19 19.27
N GLY A 337 -16.50 5.79 20.28
CA GLY A 337 -15.56 5.12 21.19
C GLY A 337 -14.28 4.64 20.53
N ASN A 338 -13.71 3.55 21.07
CA ASN A 338 -12.41 3.00 20.67
C ASN A 338 -12.39 2.55 19.22
N SER A 339 -13.49 2.00 18.69
CA SER A 339 -13.57 1.56 17.30
C SER A 339 -13.42 2.71 16.30
N LYS A 340 -14.01 3.89 16.57
CA LYS A 340 -13.82 5.09 15.73
C LYS A 340 -12.36 5.51 15.72
N GLY A 341 -11.72 5.56 16.87
CA GLY A 341 -10.30 5.89 16.99
C GLY A 341 -9.40 4.93 16.23
N GLY A 342 -9.62 3.62 16.38
CA GLY A 342 -8.82 2.59 15.70
C GLY A 342 -8.96 2.63 14.18
N ILE A 343 -10.19 2.85 13.66
CA ILE A 343 -10.42 2.98 12.21
C ILE A 343 -9.73 4.22 11.63
N TYR A 344 -9.80 5.37 12.31
CA TYR A 344 -9.18 6.60 11.84
C TYR A 344 -7.64 6.50 11.91
N GLU A 345 -7.10 5.91 12.97
CA GLU A 345 -5.66 5.63 13.08
C GLU A 345 -5.19 4.72 11.95
N TYR A 346 -5.96 3.67 11.63
CA TYR A 346 -5.62 2.80 10.51
C TYR A 346 -5.72 3.53 9.17
N ALA A 347 -6.71 4.36 8.93
CA ALA A 347 -6.85 5.12 7.70
C ALA A 347 -5.68 6.10 7.48
N ILE A 348 -5.20 6.74 8.54
CA ILE A 348 -3.99 7.59 8.49
C ILE A 348 -2.74 6.74 8.21
N THR A 349 -2.61 5.59 8.87
CA THR A 349 -1.48 4.66 8.70
C THR A 349 -1.44 4.09 7.27
N ASP A 350 -2.60 3.67 6.72
CA ASP A 350 -2.75 3.17 5.34
C ASP A 350 -2.33 4.24 4.31
N ALA A 351 -2.76 5.50 4.52
CA ALA A 351 -2.38 6.59 3.63
C ALA A 351 -0.87 6.85 3.64
N LEU A 352 -0.22 6.81 4.79
CA LEU A 352 1.24 6.98 4.92
C LEU A 352 2.01 5.78 4.34
N TYR A 353 1.51 4.56 4.53
CA TYR A 353 2.06 3.37 3.90
C TYR A 353 2.03 3.45 2.36
N LYS A 354 0.92 3.91 1.77
CA LYS A 354 0.79 4.14 0.32
C LYS A 354 1.69 5.26 -0.20
N LYS A 355 2.21 6.12 0.67
CA LYS A 355 3.25 7.13 0.38
C LYS A 355 4.68 6.64 0.67
N GLU A 356 4.85 5.36 0.95
CA GLU A 356 6.14 4.68 1.19
C GLU A 356 6.86 5.15 2.46
N TYR A 357 6.16 5.77 3.41
CA TYR A 357 6.76 6.06 4.70
C TYR A 357 6.98 4.78 5.49
N GLN A 358 8.16 4.67 6.12
CA GLN A 358 8.38 3.70 7.17
C GLN A 358 7.62 4.15 8.42
N LEU A 359 6.85 3.23 9.01
CA LEU A 359 5.88 3.56 10.04
C LEU A 359 6.38 3.16 11.41
N TYR A 360 6.27 4.10 12.33
CA TYR A 360 6.58 3.90 13.74
C TYR A 360 5.46 4.44 14.61
N PHE A 361 5.46 4.06 15.87
CA PHE A 361 4.67 4.68 16.92
C PHE A 361 5.54 4.81 18.16
N TYR A 362 5.18 5.71 19.05
CA TYR A 362 5.90 5.91 20.29
C TYR A 362 5.01 5.61 21.48
N LYS A 363 5.57 4.90 22.48
CA LYS A 363 4.91 4.67 23.76
C LYS A 363 5.95 4.64 24.88
N ASN A 364 5.67 5.36 25.94
CA ASN A 364 6.49 5.36 27.17
C ASN A 364 5.66 4.84 28.33
N GLU A 365 6.03 3.68 28.85
CA GLU A 365 5.30 3.00 29.92
C GLU A 365 5.30 3.78 31.24
N THR A 366 6.36 4.54 31.53
CA THR A 366 6.50 5.32 32.77
C THR A 366 5.62 6.58 32.73
N THR A 367 5.70 7.34 31.64
CA THR A 367 4.97 8.62 31.52
C THR A 367 3.56 8.45 30.96
N LYS A 368 3.19 7.24 30.51
CA LYS A 368 1.92 6.91 29.84
C LYS A 368 1.65 7.76 28.58
N ARG A 369 2.72 8.33 27.99
CA ARG A 369 2.63 9.10 26.74
C ARG A 369 2.68 8.15 25.56
N GLU A 370 1.83 8.42 24.57
CA GLU A 370 1.74 7.65 23.35
C GLU A 370 1.53 8.59 22.18
N ILE A 371 2.16 8.30 21.03
CA ILE A 371 1.92 8.93 19.73
C ILE A 371 1.52 7.83 18.77
N ASP A 372 0.40 8.03 18.10
CA ASP A 372 -0.22 7.01 17.25
C ASP A 372 0.66 6.65 16.05
N VAL A 373 1.25 7.65 15.37
CA VAL A 373 2.18 7.44 14.25
C VAL A 373 3.36 8.40 14.35
N VAL A 374 4.55 7.88 14.10
CA VAL A 374 5.79 8.64 13.98
C VAL A 374 6.40 8.29 12.63
N ILE A 375 6.79 9.29 11.86
CA ILE A 375 7.47 9.13 10.56
C ILE A 375 8.71 10.00 10.48
N GLN A 376 9.58 9.69 9.53
CA GLN A 376 10.68 10.55 9.14
C GLN A 376 10.39 11.14 7.76
N LYS A 377 10.35 12.46 7.66
CA LYS A 377 10.02 13.19 6.45
C LYS A 377 11.03 14.32 6.26
N ASP A 378 11.66 14.40 5.09
CA ASP A 378 12.63 15.46 4.72
C ASP A 378 13.72 15.68 5.79
N GLY A 379 14.22 14.58 6.38
CA GLY A 379 15.24 14.62 7.42
C GLY A 379 14.75 15.02 8.81
N MET A 380 13.44 15.18 9.00
CA MET A 380 12.82 15.55 10.28
C MET A 380 11.92 14.44 10.82
N VAL A 381 11.84 14.33 12.13
CA VAL A 381 10.86 13.47 12.81
C VAL A 381 9.53 14.22 12.88
N VAL A 382 8.46 13.59 12.42
CA VAL A 382 7.10 14.13 12.43
C VAL A 382 6.21 13.26 13.31
N LEU A 383 5.61 13.87 14.32
CA LEU A 383 4.70 13.23 15.25
C LEU A 383 3.25 13.44 14.79
N ILE A 384 2.48 12.36 14.77
CA ILE A 384 1.09 12.37 14.32
C ILE A 384 0.20 11.74 15.39
N GLU A 385 -0.77 12.50 15.86
CA GLU A 385 -1.79 12.04 16.80
C GLU A 385 -3.16 12.05 16.12
N VAL A 386 -3.92 10.95 16.22
CA VAL A 386 -5.21 10.77 15.56
C VAL A 386 -6.33 10.76 16.61
N LYS A 387 -7.33 11.60 16.43
CA LYS A 387 -8.45 11.76 17.35
C LYS A 387 -9.78 11.52 16.66
N GLY A 388 -10.60 10.64 17.24
CA GLY A 388 -11.99 10.41 16.80
C GLY A 388 -12.97 11.55 17.13
N GLY A 389 -12.49 12.63 17.74
CA GLY A 389 -13.28 13.80 18.15
C GLY A 389 -12.40 14.99 18.53
N ASN A 390 -13.01 16.05 19.06
CA ASN A 390 -12.29 17.29 19.39
C ASN A 390 -11.58 17.24 20.76
N THR A 391 -10.74 16.21 20.98
CA THR A 391 -9.95 16.07 22.21
C THR A 391 -8.57 16.71 22.08
N ARG A 392 -7.95 17.07 23.22
CA ARG A 392 -6.61 17.68 23.26
C ARG A 392 -5.52 16.66 22.95
N ALA A 393 -4.46 17.09 22.25
CA ALA A 393 -3.27 16.28 21.94
C ALA A 393 -2.17 16.46 23.00
N ASN A 394 -2.45 16.04 24.22
CA ASN A 394 -1.56 16.28 25.37
C ASN A 394 -0.21 15.54 25.25
N SER A 395 -0.20 14.33 24.73
CA SER A 395 1.03 13.55 24.50
C SER A 395 1.92 14.24 23.49
N LEU A 396 1.34 14.68 22.36
CA LEU A 396 2.05 15.39 21.30
C LEU A 396 2.67 16.70 21.84
N LYS A 397 1.88 17.53 22.51
CA LYS A 397 2.37 18.77 23.12
C LYS A 397 3.52 18.54 24.09
N SER A 398 3.40 17.51 24.91
CA SER A 398 4.41 17.18 25.93
C SER A 398 5.71 16.68 25.30
N LEU A 399 5.64 15.86 24.25
CA LEU A 399 6.83 15.38 23.54
C LEU A 399 7.55 16.50 22.80
N MET A 400 6.84 17.33 22.07
CA MET A 400 7.41 18.50 21.37
C MET A 400 8.12 19.45 22.34
N LYS A 401 7.59 19.66 23.55
CA LYS A 401 8.25 20.47 24.57
C LYS A 401 9.59 19.88 25.03
N ASN A 402 9.72 18.55 25.07
CA ASN A 402 10.90 17.85 25.53
C ASN A 402 11.95 17.62 24.42
N HIS A 403 11.54 17.67 23.16
CA HIS A 403 12.38 17.48 21.96
C HIS A 403 12.36 18.77 21.15
N LYS A 404 13.33 19.65 21.38
CA LYS A 404 13.39 20.99 20.75
C LYS A 404 13.66 20.94 19.24
N ASP A 405 14.15 19.84 18.75
CA ASP A 405 14.36 19.52 17.34
C ASP A 405 13.05 19.24 16.57
N ILE A 406 11.96 18.93 17.31
CA ILE A 406 10.64 18.73 16.74
C ILE A 406 9.88 20.05 16.79
N SER A 407 9.90 20.78 15.66
CA SER A 407 9.32 22.12 15.57
C SER A 407 7.80 22.14 15.39
N TYR A 408 7.20 21.05 14.87
CA TYR A 408 5.75 20.91 14.66
C TYR A 408 5.32 19.45 14.75
N GLY A 409 4.02 19.25 14.94
CA GLY A 409 3.37 17.94 14.88
C GLY A 409 1.95 18.06 14.38
N TYR A 410 1.42 16.98 13.84
CA TYR A 410 0.07 16.95 13.31
C TYR A 410 -0.92 16.28 14.27
N LYS A 411 -2.08 16.92 14.41
CA LYS A 411 -3.27 16.30 15.00
C LYS A 411 -4.31 16.12 13.91
N PHE A 412 -4.62 14.88 13.55
CA PHE A 412 -5.70 14.57 12.63
C PHE A 412 -7.01 14.32 13.40
N ALA A 413 -8.07 14.98 12.97
CA ALA A 413 -9.38 14.90 13.61
C ALA A 413 -10.52 15.16 12.61
N ASP A 414 -11.77 15.02 13.08
CA ASP A 414 -12.97 15.42 12.32
C ASP A 414 -13.08 16.96 12.09
N GLY A 415 -12.27 17.75 12.82
CA GLY A 415 -12.30 19.21 12.75
C GLY A 415 -11.56 19.80 11.56
N ASN A 416 -11.75 21.09 11.34
CA ASN A 416 -11.11 21.86 10.27
C ASN A 416 -9.64 22.24 10.57
N ILE A 417 -8.94 22.87 9.63
CA ILE A 417 -7.55 23.30 9.80
C ILE A 417 -7.46 24.33 10.94
N GLY A 418 -6.47 24.11 11.82
CA GLY A 418 -6.14 25.02 12.89
C GLY A 418 -4.68 24.93 13.30
N VAL A 419 -4.08 26.04 13.68
CA VAL A 419 -2.70 26.11 14.14
C VAL A 419 -2.68 26.58 15.59
N GLY A 420 -2.15 25.74 16.48
CA GLY A 420 -1.95 26.09 17.89
C GLY A 420 -0.66 26.89 18.09
N GLU A 421 -0.63 27.72 19.13
CA GLU A 421 0.58 28.45 19.55
C GLU A 421 1.73 27.51 19.98
N ASP A 422 1.43 26.25 20.24
CA ASP A 422 2.37 25.19 20.63
C ASP A 422 2.98 24.44 19.44
N GLY A 423 2.78 24.91 18.20
CA GLY A 423 3.29 24.30 16.99
C GLY A 423 2.47 23.08 16.51
N ILE A 424 1.37 22.73 17.19
CA ILE A 424 0.47 21.66 16.77
C ILE A 424 -0.42 22.15 15.62
N ILE A 425 -0.36 21.47 14.49
CA ILE A 425 -1.19 21.72 13.33
C ILE A 425 -2.34 20.70 13.33
N THR A 426 -3.55 21.18 13.59
CA THR A 426 -4.76 20.36 13.47
C THR A 426 -5.19 20.31 12.01
N LEU A 427 -5.41 19.12 11.49
CA LEU A 427 -5.85 18.89 10.12
C LEU A 427 -7.06 17.95 10.08
N PRO A 428 -8.00 18.15 9.13
CA PRO A 428 -9.01 17.16 8.82
C PRO A 428 -8.37 15.83 8.43
N LEU A 429 -9.01 14.72 8.75
CA LEU A 429 -8.50 13.37 8.46
C LEU A 429 -8.11 13.17 6.99
N TYR A 430 -8.91 13.69 6.05
CA TYR A 430 -8.65 13.55 4.62
C TYR A 430 -7.38 14.28 4.14
N MET A 431 -6.87 15.25 4.91
CA MET A 431 -5.66 15.99 4.56
C MET A 431 -4.39 15.14 4.61
N ILE A 432 -4.44 13.94 5.21
CA ILE A 432 -3.32 12.99 5.15
C ILE A 432 -2.93 12.63 3.71
N ALA A 433 -3.87 12.67 2.79
CA ALA A 433 -3.60 12.40 1.38
C ALA A 433 -2.67 13.43 0.74
N PHE A 434 -2.54 14.63 1.31
CA PHE A 434 -1.86 15.78 0.72
C PHE A 434 -0.62 16.26 1.50
N ILE A 435 -0.23 15.60 2.61
CA ILE A 435 0.99 15.94 3.36
C ILE A 435 2.23 15.20 2.90
#